data_47afac3b5627b340ec69823c92a31996
#
_entry.id   47afac3b5627b340ec69823c92a31996
#
_cell.length_a   1.000
_cell.length_b   1.000
_cell.length_c   1.000
_cell.angle_alpha   90.00
_cell.angle_beta   90.00
_cell.angle_gamma   90.00
#
_symmetry.space_group_name_H-M   'P 1'
#
loop_
_entity.id
_entity.type
_entity.pdbx_description
1 polymer ?
#
loop_
_entity_poly.entity_id
_entity_poly.type
_entity_poly.pdbx_seq_one_letter_code
_entity_poly.pdbx_strand_id
1 'polypeptide(L)'
;MGVASDFIEINEGVSRINLKLKSIDGTEINGSGPVISAEDVEKLMEKLDKLGEGDVLFLAGSIPSSMPDDMYQKIMAKLDGKGVMIVVDATRDLLLNVLEYHPFLIKPNNHELGEIFDVELLTRESVVPYAKKLQEKGARNVLVSMAGEGAVLVAEDGSVYDTPAPKGELKNGVGAGDSMVAGFMAGWMEKHEYRHAFHMGVASGSASAFSENLATKEEIAGVYQQVAKEER
;
A
#
# COMPACT_ATOMS: atom_id res chain seq x y z
N MET A 1 -13.74 3.79 -16.53
CA MET A 1 -12.40 3.31 -16.18
C MET A 1 -12.08 1.90 -16.72
N GLY A 2 -13.03 1.11 -17.21
CA GLY A 2 -12.78 -0.22 -17.78
C GLY A 2 -12.30 -1.30 -16.79
N VAL A 3 -12.45 -1.06 -15.49
CA VAL A 3 -12.11 -2.03 -14.45
C VAL A 3 -13.25 -3.05 -14.35
N ALA A 4 -12.92 -4.35 -14.40
CA ALA A 4 -13.88 -5.40 -14.11
C ALA A 4 -14.15 -5.43 -12.59
N SER A 5 -15.42 -5.48 -12.20
CA SER A 5 -15.82 -5.65 -10.80
C SER A 5 -16.24 -7.10 -10.55
N ASP A 6 -15.74 -7.69 -9.47
CA ASP A 6 -16.07 -9.07 -9.04
C ASP A 6 -16.30 -9.09 -7.52
N PHE A 7 -17.15 -8.17 -7.05
CA PHE A 7 -17.51 -8.07 -5.63
C PHE A 7 -18.30 -9.30 -5.16
N ILE A 8 -18.16 -9.61 -3.88
CA ILE A 8 -19.02 -10.56 -3.18
C ILE A 8 -20.17 -9.76 -2.58
N GLU A 9 -21.38 -9.98 -3.09
CA GLU A 9 -22.59 -9.38 -2.53
C GLU A 9 -22.97 -10.10 -1.24
N ILE A 10 -23.20 -9.34 -0.20
CA ILE A 10 -23.65 -9.83 1.10
C ILE A 10 -25.13 -9.58 1.28
N ASN A 11 -25.82 -10.48 2.01
CA ASN A 11 -27.26 -10.46 2.11
C ASN A 11 -27.81 -9.32 2.98
N GLU A 12 -27.05 -8.84 3.97
CA GLU A 12 -27.53 -7.86 4.94
C GLU A 12 -26.46 -6.79 5.21
N GLY A 13 -26.92 -5.55 5.42
CA GLY A 13 -26.08 -4.42 5.76
C GLY A 13 -25.65 -3.57 4.55
N VAL A 14 -24.74 -2.65 4.79
CA VAL A 14 -24.20 -1.72 3.79
C VAL A 14 -22.69 -1.67 3.90
N SER A 15 -22.02 -1.37 2.80
CA SER A 15 -20.58 -1.15 2.79
C SER A 15 -20.18 -0.09 3.82
N ARG A 16 -19.02 -0.26 4.44
CA ARG A 16 -18.46 0.67 5.41
C ARG A 16 -18.40 2.09 4.85
N ILE A 17 -18.87 3.05 5.61
CA ILE A 17 -18.76 4.48 5.30
C ILE A 17 -17.78 5.09 6.31
N ASN A 18 -16.72 5.71 5.82
CA ASN A 18 -15.80 6.51 6.61
C ASN A 18 -15.99 7.97 6.25
N LEU A 19 -16.20 8.80 7.27
CA LEU A 19 -16.39 10.24 7.11
C LEU A 19 -15.19 10.99 7.71
N LYS A 20 -14.53 11.83 6.90
CA LYS A 20 -13.48 12.75 7.36
C LYS A 20 -14.03 14.17 7.42
N LEU A 21 -14.01 14.78 8.60
CA LEU A 21 -14.51 16.13 8.83
C LEU A 21 -13.40 17.15 8.56
N LYS A 22 -13.40 17.78 7.39
CA LYS A 22 -12.39 18.78 7.00
C LYS A 22 -12.39 20.05 7.90
N SER A 23 -13.53 20.37 8.54
CA SER A 23 -13.70 21.53 9.42
C SER A 23 -13.19 21.33 10.85
N ILE A 24 -12.91 20.08 11.24
CA ILE A 24 -12.44 19.71 12.58
C ILE A 24 -11.18 18.86 12.38
N ASP A 25 -10.04 19.43 12.67
CA ASP A 25 -8.74 18.82 12.41
C ASP A 25 -8.63 17.42 13.04
N GLY A 26 -8.27 16.44 12.21
CA GLY A 26 -8.05 15.05 12.61
C GLY A 26 -9.30 14.27 13.01
N THR A 27 -10.53 14.78 12.82
CA THR A 27 -11.75 14.04 13.19
C THR A 27 -12.21 13.12 12.06
N GLU A 28 -12.24 11.82 12.35
CA GLU A 28 -12.77 10.80 11.47
C GLU A 28 -13.86 9.98 12.17
N ILE A 29 -14.94 9.68 11.45
CA ILE A 29 -15.99 8.76 11.88
C ILE A 29 -15.89 7.51 11.00
N ASN A 30 -15.42 6.43 11.58
CA ASN A 30 -15.20 5.18 10.87
C ASN A 30 -16.33 4.19 11.18
N GLY A 31 -17.15 3.86 10.17
CA GLY A 31 -18.18 2.84 10.29
C GLY A 31 -17.59 1.43 10.42
N SER A 32 -18.28 0.53 11.10
CA SER A 32 -17.84 -0.87 11.28
C SER A 32 -18.05 -1.74 10.03
N GLY A 33 -18.92 -1.30 9.12
CA GLY A 33 -19.34 -2.13 7.98
C GLY A 33 -20.31 -3.26 8.39
N PRO A 34 -20.65 -4.13 7.42
CA PRO A 34 -21.58 -5.23 7.65
C PRO A 34 -20.88 -6.42 8.32
N VAL A 35 -21.69 -7.36 8.83
CA VAL A 35 -21.20 -8.65 9.30
C VAL A 35 -20.91 -9.53 8.08
N ILE A 36 -19.68 -10.04 7.99
CA ILE A 36 -19.26 -10.97 6.93
C ILE A 36 -19.47 -12.39 7.45
N SER A 37 -20.23 -13.20 6.70
CA SER A 37 -20.51 -14.57 7.06
C SER A 37 -19.35 -15.51 6.69
N ALA A 38 -19.30 -16.70 7.31
CA ALA A 38 -18.32 -17.74 6.93
C ALA A 38 -18.49 -18.15 5.46
N GLU A 39 -19.70 -18.20 4.93
CA GLU A 39 -19.98 -18.49 3.53
C GLU A 39 -19.39 -17.42 2.59
N ASP A 40 -19.46 -16.13 2.97
CA ASP A 40 -18.88 -15.05 2.17
C ASP A 40 -17.34 -15.09 2.21
N VAL A 41 -16.76 -15.51 3.34
CA VAL A 41 -15.31 -15.78 3.44
C VAL A 41 -14.92 -16.96 2.54
N GLU A 42 -15.70 -18.04 2.48
CA GLU A 42 -15.44 -19.16 1.56
C GLU A 42 -15.48 -18.70 0.10
N LYS A 43 -16.47 -17.90 -0.29
CA LYS A 43 -16.55 -17.30 -1.64
C LYS A 43 -15.31 -16.45 -1.96
N LEU A 44 -14.79 -15.69 -0.99
CA LEU A 44 -13.52 -14.96 -1.16
C LEU A 44 -12.36 -15.92 -1.44
N MET A 45 -12.25 -16.97 -0.62
CA MET A 45 -11.18 -17.97 -0.78
C MET A 45 -11.26 -18.72 -2.13
N GLU A 46 -12.46 -19.04 -2.62
CA GLU A 46 -12.67 -19.63 -3.95
C GLU A 46 -12.25 -18.67 -5.09
N LYS A 47 -12.51 -17.36 -4.94
CA LYS A 47 -12.04 -16.38 -5.93
C LYS A 47 -10.51 -16.33 -6.02
N LEU A 48 -9.83 -16.45 -4.89
CA LEU A 48 -8.36 -16.48 -4.82
C LEU A 48 -7.75 -17.73 -5.48
N ASP A 49 -8.51 -18.82 -5.63
CA ASP A 49 -8.04 -20.02 -6.34
C ASP A 49 -7.79 -19.79 -7.84
N LYS A 50 -8.36 -18.72 -8.40
CA LYS A 50 -8.18 -18.33 -9.81
C LYS A 50 -6.84 -17.60 -10.05
N LEU A 51 -6.18 -17.13 -8.98
CA LEU A 51 -4.92 -16.42 -9.09
C LEU A 51 -3.75 -17.38 -9.26
N GLY A 52 -2.78 -16.96 -10.07
CA GLY A 52 -1.58 -17.73 -10.38
C GLY A 52 -0.38 -16.86 -10.74
N GLU A 53 0.61 -17.49 -11.38
CA GLU A 53 1.85 -16.83 -11.77
C GLU A 53 1.59 -15.61 -12.67
N GLY A 54 2.19 -14.48 -12.30
CA GLY A 54 2.07 -13.20 -12.99
C GLY A 54 0.90 -12.33 -12.53
N ASP A 55 -0.02 -12.86 -11.71
CA ASP A 55 -1.06 -12.02 -11.09
C ASP A 55 -0.50 -11.20 -9.93
N VAL A 56 -1.14 -10.05 -9.67
CA VAL A 56 -0.82 -9.16 -8.54
C VAL A 56 -2.05 -9.05 -7.64
N LEU A 57 -1.89 -9.40 -6.37
CA LEU A 57 -2.93 -9.24 -5.36
C LEU A 57 -2.56 -8.11 -4.39
N PHE A 58 -3.47 -7.15 -4.21
CA PHE A 58 -3.35 -6.12 -3.18
C PHE A 58 -4.17 -6.49 -1.95
N LEU A 59 -3.52 -6.56 -0.80
CA LEU A 59 -4.14 -6.66 0.52
C LEU A 59 -3.98 -5.30 1.20
N ALA A 60 -5.04 -4.50 1.20
CA ALA A 60 -5.00 -3.12 1.69
C ALA A 60 -6.10 -2.85 2.72
N GLY A 61 -5.77 -2.03 3.71
CA GLY A 61 -6.69 -1.56 4.74
C GLY A 61 -6.85 -2.52 5.92
N SER A 62 -7.92 -2.30 6.69
CA SER A 62 -8.24 -3.07 7.91
C SER A 62 -9.18 -4.24 7.61
N ILE A 63 -9.04 -5.32 8.36
CA ILE A 63 -9.96 -6.45 8.34
C ILE A 63 -11.22 -6.07 9.13
N PRO A 64 -12.46 -6.30 8.60
CA PRO A 64 -13.68 -6.12 9.36
C PRO A 64 -13.69 -6.94 10.65
N SER A 65 -14.20 -6.38 11.75
CA SER A 65 -14.22 -7.06 13.06
C SER A 65 -15.05 -8.35 13.10
N SER A 66 -15.88 -8.58 12.09
CA SER A 66 -16.65 -9.82 11.92
C SER A 66 -15.87 -10.94 11.22
N MET A 67 -14.66 -10.64 10.70
CA MET A 67 -13.77 -11.61 10.08
C MET A 67 -12.63 -11.97 11.03
N PRO A 68 -11.99 -13.15 10.87
CA PRO A 68 -10.77 -13.49 11.60
C PRO A 68 -9.65 -12.46 11.34
N ASP A 69 -8.98 -12.03 12.40
CA ASP A 69 -7.86 -11.08 12.34
C ASP A 69 -6.63 -11.64 11.61
N ASP A 70 -6.55 -12.96 11.47
CA ASP A 70 -5.52 -13.66 10.69
C ASP A 70 -5.88 -13.82 9.19
N MET A 71 -6.89 -13.10 8.69
CA MET A 71 -7.37 -13.28 7.31
C MET A 71 -6.27 -13.04 6.27
N TYR A 72 -5.41 -12.03 6.45
CA TYR A 72 -4.31 -11.77 5.53
C TYR A 72 -3.30 -12.92 5.52
N GLN A 73 -2.98 -13.49 6.67
CA GLN A 73 -2.14 -14.70 6.76
C GLN A 73 -2.78 -15.87 6.02
N LYS A 74 -4.07 -16.13 6.22
CA LYS A 74 -4.80 -17.20 5.52
C LYS A 74 -4.79 -17.03 4.01
N ILE A 75 -4.95 -15.80 3.53
CA ILE A 75 -4.88 -15.50 2.10
C ILE A 75 -3.46 -15.77 1.57
N MET A 76 -2.44 -15.29 2.26
CA MET A 76 -1.06 -15.48 1.84
C MET A 76 -0.64 -16.94 1.89
N ALA A 77 -1.01 -17.68 2.94
CA ALA A 77 -0.76 -19.11 3.03
C ALA A 77 -1.44 -19.91 1.89
N LYS A 78 -2.67 -19.51 1.51
CA LYS A 78 -3.39 -20.15 0.39
C LYS A 78 -2.72 -19.90 -0.97
N LEU A 79 -2.06 -18.76 -1.14
CA LEU A 79 -1.41 -18.36 -2.39
C LEU A 79 0.09 -18.68 -2.40
N ASP A 80 0.63 -19.21 -1.32
CA ASP A 80 2.04 -19.58 -1.24
C ASP A 80 2.41 -20.59 -2.33
N GLY A 81 3.53 -20.36 -2.99
CA GLY A 81 4.01 -21.19 -4.11
C GLY A 81 3.25 -21.06 -5.44
N LYS A 82 2.18 -20.23 -5.52
CA LYS A 82 1.42 -20.02 -6.78
C LYS A 82 2.03 -18.96 -7.71
N GLY A 83 3.10 -18.29 -7.32
CA GLY A 83 3.74 -17.25 -8.15
C GLY A 83 2.98 -15.93 -8.21
N VAL A 84 2.00 -15.72 -7.33
CA VAL A 84 1.27 -14.44 -7.21
C VAL A 84 2.15 -13.42 -6.52
N MET A 85 2.27 -12.22 -7.08
CA MET A 85 2.91 -11.09 -6.40
C MET A 85 1.93 -10.46 -5.40
N ILE A 86 2.20 -10.56 -4.11
CA ILE A 86 1.32 -10.04 -3.07
C ILE A 86 1.88 -8.72 -2.52
N VAL A 87 1.06 -7.70 -2.55
CA VAL A 87 1.34 -6.35 -2.06
C VAL A 87 0.51 -6.11 -0.81
N VAL A 88 1.15 -5.70 0.29
CA VAL A 88 0.45 -5.51 1.57
C VAL A 88 0.59 -4.05 2.02
N ASP A 89 -0.54 -3.36 2.15
CA ASP A 89 -0.65 -2.04 2.76
C ASP A 89 -1.54 -2.15 4.02
N ALA A 90 -0.93 -2.57 5.09
CA ALA A 90 -1.57 -2.82 6.38
C ALA A 90 -0.70 -2.29 7.52
N THR A 91 -1.29 -2.16 8.71
CA THR A 91 -0.61 -1.60 9.87
C THR A 91 -0.33 -2.64 10.95
N ARG A 92 0.70 -2.41 11.76
CA ARG A 92 1.02 -3.14 13.00
C ARG A 92 1.03 -4.67 12.80
N ASP A 93 0.26 -5.39 13.61
CA ASP A 93 0.24 -6.86 13.64
C ASP A 93 -0.20 -7.48 12.32
N LEU A 94 -1.13 -6.83 11.58
CA LEU A 94 -1.54 -7.30 10.26
C LEU A 94 -0.37 -7.33 9.27
N LEU A 95 0.53 -6.33 9.37
CA LEU A 95 1.74 -6.29 8.54
C LEU A 95 2.77 -7.32 9.01
N LEU A 96 3.05 -7.36 10.31
CA LEU A 96 4.09 -8.25 10.85
C LEU A 96 3.77 -9.72 10.64
N ASN A 97 2.51 -10.11 10.80
CA ASN A 97 2.05 -11.48 10.70
C ASN A 97 2.12 -12.06 9.28
N VAL A 98 2.26 -11.23 8.24
CA VAL A 98 2.34 -11.70 6.85
C VAL A 98 3.77 -11.76 6.31
N LEU A 99 4.76 -11.27 7.05
CA LEU A 99 6.15 -11.20 6.58
C LEU A 99 6.76 -12.56 6.29
N GLU A 100 6.39 -13.59 7.06
CA GLU A 100 6.85 -14.98 6.85
C GLU A 100 6.47 -15.56 5.47
N TYR A 101 5.43 -14.98 4.81
CA TYR A 101 4.99 -15.37 3.46
C TYR A 101 5.65 -14.54 2.35
N HIS A 102 6.67 -13.76 2.66
CA HIS A 102 7.48 -12.99 1.71
C HIS A 102 6.69 -12.10 0.75
N PRO A 103 5.86 -11.14 1.26
CA PRO A 103 5.16 -10.20 0.39
C PRO A 103 6.13 -9.48 -0.55
N PHE A 104 5.72 -9.33 -1.82
CA PHE A 104 6.54 -8.64 -2.83
C PHE A 104 6.80 -7.19 -2.45
N LEU A 105 5.77 -6.49 -1.95
CA LEU A 105 5.87 -5.10 -1.51
C LEU A 105 5.08 -4.89 -0.23
N ILE A 106 5.67 -4.18 0.72
CA ILE A 106 4.95 -3.60 1.86
C ILE A 106 5.16 -2.08 1.85
N LYS A 107 4.15 -1.32 2.34
CA LYS A 107 4.24 0.14 2.40
C LYS A 107 3.83 0.69 3.77
N PRO A 108 4.67 0.62 4.79
CA PRO A 108 4.47 1.41 6.01
C PRO A 108 4.77 2.90 5.76
N ASN A 109 4.14 3.79 6.52
CA ASN A 109 4.68 5.14 6.66
C ASN A 109 5.76 5.18 7.77
N ASN A 110 6.48 6.31 7.90
CA ASN A 110 7.55 6.44 8.89
C ASN A 110 7.07 6.32 10.34
N HIS A 111 5.84 6.73 10.64
CA HIS A 111 5.24 6.59 11.98
C HIS A 111 4.89 5.13 12.28
N GLU A 112 4.23 4.44 11.35
CA GLU A 112 3.92 3.01 11.46
C GLU A 112 5.19 2.17 11.61
N LEU A 113 6.22 2.48 10.82
CA LEU A 113 7.53 1.83 10.94
C LEU A 113 8.16 2.11 12.31
N GLY A 114 8.07 3.35 12.78
CA GLY A 114 8.55 3.75 14.11
C GLY A 114 7.81 3.04 15.25
N GLU A 115 6.47 2.91 15.15
CA GLU A 115 5.67 2.16 16.13
C GLU A 115 6.06 0.68 16.23
N ILE A 116 6.39 0.04 15.11
CA ILE A 116 6.84 -1.37 15.09
C ILE A 116 8.13 -1.58 15.90
N PHE A 117 9.00 -0.59 15.92
CA PHE A 117 10.32 -0.70 16.55
C PHE A 117 10.49 0.17 17.79
N ASP A 118 9.42 0.84 18.24
CA ASP A 118 9.40 1.77 19.38
C ASP A 118 10.47 2.88 19.25
N VAL A 119 10.50 3.53 18.09
CA VAL A 119 11.43 4.61 17.74
C VAL A 119 10.75 5.73 16.96
N GLU A 120 11.30 6.93 17.02
CA GLU A 120 10.87 8.05 16.18
C GLU A 120 11.75 8.14 14.93
N LEU A 121 11.13 8.16 13.74
CA LEU A 121 11.80 8.17 12.45
C LEU A 121 11.38 9.42 11.65
N LEU A 122 12.26 10.43 11.62
CA LEU A 122 11.97 11.76 11.06
C LEU A 122 12.67 12.04 9.73
N THR A 123 13.73 11.31 9.40
CA THR A 123 14.49 11.54 8.16
C THR A 123 14.52 10.30 7.28
N ARG A 124 14.75 10.49 5.97
CA ARG A 124 14.86 9.39 5.02
C ARG A 124 16.00 8.42 5.37
N GLU A 125 17.10 8.94 5.86
CA GLU A 125 18.21 8.09 6.29
C GLU A 125 17.86 7.26 7.52
N SER A 126 17.05 7.81 8.45
CA SER A 126 16.69 7.12 9.69
C SER A 126 15.77 5.92 9.47
N VAL A 127 14.98 5.88 8.38
CA VAL A 127 14.07 4.76 8.10
C VAL A 127 14.76 3.55 7.48
N VAL A 128 15.89 3.74 6.79
CA VAL A 128 16.58 2.67 6.04
C VAL A 128 16.95 1.46 6.91
N PRO A 129 17.57 1.61 8.10
CA PRO A 129 17.92 0.46 8.94
C PRO A 129 16.70 -0.35 9.39
N TYR A 130 15.57 0.30 9.61
CA TYR A 130 14.33 -0.36 10.08
C TYR A 130 13.56 -1.00 8.93
N ALA A 131 13.57 -0.40 7.74
CA ALA A 131 13.08 -1.04 6.52
C ALA A 131 13.85 -2.34 6.22
N LYS A 132 15.19 -2.34 6.37
CA LYS A 132 16.01 -3.55 6.25
C LYS A 132 15.64 -4.64 7.26
N LYS A 133 15.33 -4.27 8.51
CA LYS A 133 14.83 -5.23 9.51
C LYS A 133 13.50 -5.87 9.11
N LEU A 134 12.62 -5.16 8.37
CA LEU A 134 11.41 -5.78 7.82
C LEU A 134 11.73 -6.73 6.65
N GLN A 135 12.77 -6.43 5.86
CA GLN A 135 13.27 -7.40 4.86
C GLN A 135 13.86 -8.66 5.53
N GLU A 136 14.64 -8.51 6.59
CA GLU A 136 15.15 -9.64 7.37
C GLU A 136 14.03 -10.52 7.96
N LYS A 137 12.85 -9.93 8.19
CA LYS A 137 11.65 -10.65 8.65
C LYS A 137 10.84 -11.27 7.50
N GLY A 138 11.18 -10.98 6.23
CA GLY A 138 10.58 -11.63 5.07
C GLY A 138 10.06 -10.71 3.96
N ALA A 139 9.84 -9.41 4.19
CA ALA A 139 9.41 -8.52 3.11
C ALA A 139 10.47 -8.48 1.99
N ARG A 140 10.04 -8.60 0.72
CA ARG A 140 10.97 -8.49 -0.40
C ARG A 140 11.34 -7.04 -0.67
N ASN A 141 10.37 -6.15 -0.74
CA ASN A 141 10.55 -4.72 -0.97
C ASN A 141 9.81 -3.93 0.10
N VAL A 142 10.45 -2.89 0.65
CA VAL A 142 9.86 -2.01 1.67
C VAL A 142 9.84 -0.58 1.16
N LEU A 143 8.66 -0.06 0.87
CA LEU A 143 8.41 1.32 0.45
C LEU A 143 7.93 2.13 1.66
N VAL A 144 8.76 3.03 2.17
CA VAL A 144 8.40 3.86 3.32
C VAL A 144 7.93 5.23 2.82
N SER A 145 6.67 5.57 3.07
CA SER A 145 6.13 6.91 2.79
C SER A 145 6.39 7.85 3.96
N MET A 146 6.77 9.10 3.67
CA MET A 146 7.15 10.09 4.68
C MET A 146 6.49 11.45 4.47
N ALA A 147 5.30 11.47 3.87
CA ALA A 147 4.55 12.69 3.59
C ALA A 147 5.42 13.79 2.96
N GLY A 148 5.53 14.96 3.60
CA GLY A 148 6.34 16.10 3.12
C GLY A 148 7.85 15.84 3.04
N GLU A 149 8.37 14.79 3.69
CA GLU A 149 9.78 14.39 3.64
C GLU A 149 10.09 13.49 2.43
N GLY A 150 9.06 13.02 1.71
CA GLY A 150 9.22 12.19 0.52
C GLY A 150 9.01 10.70 0.78
N ALA A 151 9.91 9.87 0.26
CA ALA A 151 9.82 8.42 0.40
C ALA A 151 11.18 7.72 0.30
N VAL A 152 11.24 6.48 0.78
CA VAL A 152 12.39 5.59 0.68
C VAL A 152 11.93 4.22 0.21
N LEU A 153 12.65 3.61 -0.72
CA LEU A 153 12.51 2.20 -1.10
C LEU A 153 13.76 1.44 -0.69
N VAL A 154 13.58 0.35 0.04
CA VAL A 154 14.62 -0.68 0.21
C VAL A 154 14.19 -1.88 -0.61
N ALA A 155 14.90 -2.15 -1.71
CA ALA A 155 14.55 -3.18 -2.68
C ALA A 155 15.25 -4.52 -2.37
N GLU A 156 14.66 -5.62 -2.85
CA GLU A 156 15.17 -6.99 -2.61
C GLU A 156 16.54 -7.26 -3.22
N ASP A 157 16.95 -6.49 -4.24
CA ASP A 157 18.30 -6.57 -4.85
C ASP A 157 19.36 -5.86 -4.02
N GLY A 158 19.00 -5.31 -2.87
CA GLY A 158 19.88 -4.56 -1.97
C GLY A 158 19.98 -3.07 -2.28
N SER A 159 19.37 -2.60 -3.38
CA SER A 159 19.35 -1.17 -3.72
C SER A 159 18.49 -0.39 -2.74
N VAL A 160 18.91 0.85 -2.47
CA VAL A 160 18.14 1.81 -1.68
C VAL A 160 17.95 3.05 -2.54
N TYR A 161 16.70 3.46 -2.69
CA TYR A 161 16.31 4.69 -3.38
C TYR A 161 15.61 5.60 -2.41
N ASP A 162 15.88 6.88 -2.48
CA ASP A 162 15.18 7.90 -1.72
C ASP A 162 14.93 9.14 -2.58
N THR A 163 13.88 9.87 -2.30
CA THR A 163 13.58 11.15 -2.94
C THR A 163 12.82 12.06 -1.98
N PRO A 164 13.11 13.38 -2.00
CA PRO A 164 12.26 14.33 -1.30
C PRO A 164 10.85 14.37 -1.90
N ALA A 165 9.89 14.92 -1.16
CA ALA A 165 8.56 15.11 -1.69
C ALA A 165 8.58 16.07 -2.90
N PRO A 166 7.90 15.73 -4.01
CA PRO A 166 7.71 16.67 -5.12
C PRO A 166 7.00 17.93 -4.66
N LYS A 167 7.26 19.05 -5.36
CA LYS A 167 6.63 20.33 -5.06
C LYS A 167 5.19 20.37 -5.57
N GLY A 168 4.27 20.71 -4.69
CA GLY A 168 2.85 20.85 -5.00
C GLY A 168 2.06 21.35 -3.81
N GLU A 169 0.83 21.75 -4.03
CA GLU A 169 -0.11 22.17 -2.99
C GLU A 169 -0.92 20.96 -2.53
N LEU A 170 -0.86 20.64 -1.23
CA LEU A 170 -1.66 19.59 -0.64
C LEU A 170 -3.15 19.94 -0.66
N LYS A 171 -3.95 19.23 -1.43
CA LYS A 171 -5.41 19.38 -1.50
C LYS A 171 -6.15 18.27 -0.76
N ASN A 172 -5.73 17.03 -0.98
CA ASN A 172 -6.40 15.88 -0.39
C ASN A 172 -5.42 14.71 -0.22
N GLY A 173 -5.04 14.40 1.02
CA GLY A 173 -4.15 13.27 1.31
C GLY A 173 -4.83 11.88 1.27
N VAL A 174 -6.17 11.82 1.12
CA VAL A 174 -6.92 10.55 1.11
C VAL A 174 -6.61 9.78 -0.17
N GLY A 175 -6.20 8.52 -0.03
CA GLY A 175 -5.85 7.65 -1.16
C GLY A 175 -4.45 7.91 -1.75
N ALA A 176 -3.66 8.85 -1.20
CA ALA A 176 -2.29 9.09 -1.67
C ALA A 176 -1.39 7.86 -1.43
N GLY A 177 -1.54 7.19 -0.29
CA GLY A 177 -0.85 5.93 0.02
C GLY A 177 -1.23 4.82 -0.95
N ASP A 178 -2.53 4.60 -1.18
CA ASP A 178 -3.03 3.60 -2.14
C ASP A 178 -2.52 3.90 -3.55
N SER A 179 -2.54 5.19 -3.96
CA SER A 179 -2.00 5.62 -5.25
C SER A 179 -0.50 5.38 -5.37
N MET A 180 0.26 5.55 -4.29
CA MET A 180 1.71 5.26 -4.27
C MET A 180 1.98 3.78 -4.50
N VAL A 181 1.25 2.89 -3.83
CA VAL A 181 1.37 1.44 -4.02
C VAL A 181 0.97 1.02 -5.43
N ALA A 182 -0.16 1.53 -5.92
CA ALA A 182 -0.64 1.25 -7.27
C ALA A 182 0.34 1.74 -8.35
N GLY A 183 0.87 2.95 -8.19
CA GLY A 183 1.88 3.52 -9.08
C GLY A 183 3.19 2.74 -9.09
N PHE A 184 3.66 2.31 -7.91
CA PHE A 184 4.83 1.44 -7.82
C PHE A 184 4.63 0.15 -8.61
N MET A 185 3.52 -0.54 -8.42
CA MET A 185 3.25 -1.78 -9.13
C MET A 185 3.06 -1.58 -10.63
N ALA A 186 2.40 -0.49 -11.04
CA ALA A 186 2.29 -0.13 -12.46
C ALA A 186 3.66 0.08 -13.11
N GLY A 187 4.54 0.84 -12.45
CA GLY A 187 5.91 1.06 -12.91
C GLY A 187 6.76 -0.23 -12.93
N TRP A 188 6.60 -1.08 -11.93
CA TRP A 188 7.25 -2.39 -11.90
C TRP A 188 6.81 -3.28 -13.05
N MET A 189 5.50 -3.41 -13.27
CA MET A 189 4.95 -4.21 -14.38
C MET A 189 5.32 -3.67 -15.76
N GLU A 190 5.61 -2.36 -15.87
CA GLU A 190 6.04 -1.74 -17.12
C GLU A 190 7.48 -2.09 -17.50
N LYS A 191 8.42 -2.07 -16.52
CA LYS A 191 9.86 -2.17 -16.83
C LYS A 191 10.65 -3.20 -16.01
N HIS A 192 10.09 -3.70 -14.91
CA HIS A 192 10.82 -4.52 -13.93
C HIS A 192 12.10 -3.86 -13.39
N GLU A 193 12.05 -2.53 -13.21
CA GLU A 193 13.14 -1.69 -12.68
C GLU A 193 12.68 -1.01 -11.39
N TYR A 194 13.36 -1.25 -10.26
CA TYR A 194 12.98 -0.69 -8.95
C TYR A 194 12.99 0.83 -8.94
N ARG A 195 13.96 1.46 -9.58
CA ARG A 195 14.01 2.93 -9.68
C ARG A 195 12.78 3.48 -10.38
N HIS A 196 12.40 2.90 -11.52
CA HIS A 196 11.22 3.34 -12.26
C HIS A 196 9.94 3.13 -11.45
N ALA A 197 9.79 1.95 -10.83
CA ALA A 197 8.68 1.63 -9.96
C ALA A 197 8.57 2.61 -8.78
N PHE A 198 9.69 2.91 -8.12
CA PHE A 198 9.75 3.88 -7.03
C PHE A 198 9.31 5.28 -7.47
N HIS A 199 9.86 5.79 -8.59
CA HIS A 199 9.47 7.09 -9.12
C HIS A 199 7.98 7.16 -9.50
N MET A 200 7.45 6.11 -10.13
CA MET A 200 6.02 6.01 -10.45
C MET A 200 5.15 5.98 -9.19
N GLY A 201 5.58 5.27 -8.15
CA GLY A 201 4.90 5.24 -6.85
C GLY A 201 4.85 6.61 -6.21
N VAL A 202 6.01 7.28 -6.05
CA VAL A 202 6.08 8.62 -5.47
C VAL A 202 5.28 9.63 -6.28
N ALA A 203 5.39 9.59 -7.61
CA ALA A 203 4.64 10.48 -8.50
C ALA A 203 3.12 10.29 -8.36
N SER A 204 2.65 9.03 -8.32
CA SER A 204 1.22 8.72 -8.20
C SER A 204 0.63 9.16 -6.86
N GLY A 205 1.35 8.87 -5.76
CA GLY A 205 0.94 9.29 -4.41
C GLY A 205 0.90 10.81 -4.28
N SER A 206 1.95 11.49 -4.73
CA SER A 206 2.05 12.96 -4.65
C SER A 206 1.05 13.66 -5.57
N ALA A 207 0.87 13.19 -6.81
CA ALA A 207 -0.14 13.74 -7.72
C ALA A 207 -1.55 13.62 -7.14
N SER A 208 -1.88 12.48 -6.51
CA SER A 208 -3.17 12.30 -5.82
C SER A 208 -3.32 13.23 -4.63
N ALA A 209 -2.25 13.47 -3.86
CA ALA A 209 -2.28 14.42 -2.75
C ALA A 209 -2.48 15.88 -3.22
N PHE A 210 -2.05 16.22 -4.44
CA PHE A 210 -2.19 17.56 -5.05
C PHE A 210 -3.50 17.73 -5.81
N SER A 211 -4.33 16.70 -5.91
CA SER A 211 -5.60 16.71 -6.64
C SER A 211 -6.79 16.66 -5.68
N GLU A 212 -7.95 17.17 -6.10
CA GLU A 212 -9.20 17.08 -5.31
C GLU A 212 -9.67 15.61 -5.16
N ASN A 213 -9.44 14.81 -6.20
CA ASN A 213 -9.71 13.38 -6.26
C ASN A 213 -8.40 12.62 -6.49
N LEU A 214 -8.46 11.32 -6.76
CA LEU A 214 -7.30 10.57 -7.21
C LEU A 214 -6.78 11.15 -8.53
N ALA A 215 -5.45 11.21 -8.69
CA ALA A 215 -4.82 11.84 -9.84
C ALA A 215 -5.13 11.16 -11.17
N THR A 216 -5.22 11.96 -12.21
CA THR A 216 -5.26 11.48 -13.60
C THR A 216 -3.87 11.04 -14.07
N LYS A 217 -3.83 10.32 -15.18
CA LYS A 217 -2.56 9.90 -15.81
C LYS A 217 -1.66 11.08 -16.18
N GLU A 218 -2.25 12.18 -16.64
CA GLU A 218 -1.56 13.40 -17.03
C GLU A 218 -0.93 14.10 -15.81
N GLU A 219 -1.66 14.18 -14.69
CA GLU A 219 -1.15 14.74 -13.43
C GLU A 219 0.02 13.89 -12.90
N ILE A 220 -0.11 12.56 -12.91
CA ILE A 220 0.97 11.66 -12.51
C ILE A 220 2.20 11.86 -13.41
N ALA A 221 2.03 11.94 -14.73
CA ALA A 221 3.14 12.16 -15.65
C ALA A 221 3.86 13.49 -15.40
N GLY A 222 3.12 14.55 -15.04
CA GLY A 222 3.69 15.85 -14.67
C GLY A 222 4.57 15.76 -13.41
N VAL A 223 4.10 15.07 -12.37
CA VAL A 223 4.86 14.88 -11.12
C VAL A 223 6.03 13.94 -11.32
N TYR A 224 5.88 12.88 -12.14
CA TYR A 224 6.98 11.96 -12.47
C TYR A 224 8.20 12.69 -13.04
N GLN A 225 7.99 13.71 -13.89
CA GLN A 225 9.10 14.52 -14.44
C GLN A 225 9.85 15.31 -13.37
N GLN A 226 9.21 15.65 -12.24
CA GLN A 226 9.89 16.28 -11.11
C GLN A 226 10.75 15.26 -10.36
N VAL A 227 10.15 14.13 -9.97
CA VAL A 227 10.83 13.04 -9.23
C VAL A 227 12.06 12.55 -9.98
N ALA A 228 11.95 12.29 -11.29
CA ALA A 228 13.06 11.79 -12.11
C ALA A 228 14.22 12.79 -12.32
N LYS A 229 14.02 14.07 -12.01
CA LYS A 229 15.07 15.11 -12.14
C LYS A 229 15.86 15.35 -10.85
N GLU A 230 15.29 15.05 -9.69
CA GLU A 230 15.91 15.36 -8.39
C GLU A 230 17.04 14.40 -7.98
N GLU A 231 17.19 13.28 -8.68
CA GLU A 231 18.27 12.29 -8.45
C GLU A 231 19.57 12.56 -9.27
N ARG A 232 19.85 13.79 -9.68
CA ARG A 232 21.09 14.12 -10.43
C ARG A 232 22.17 14.67 -9.54
#